data_e6094e4437c4e9f7e862eb44f4dfe452
#
_entry.id   e6094e4437c4e9f7e862eb44f4dfe452
#
_cell.length_a   1.000
_cell.length_b   1.000
_cell.length_c   1.000
_cell.angle_alpha   90.00
_cell.angle_beta   90.00
_cell.angle_gamma   90.00
#
_symmetry.space_group_name_H-M   'P 1'
#
loop_
_entity.id
_entity.type
_entity.pdbx_description
1 polymer ?
#
loop_
_entity_poly.entity_id
_entity_poly.type
_entity_poly.pdbx_seq_one_letter_code
_entity_poly.pdbx_strand_id
1 'polypeptide(L)'
;AYALFDELLRKECDLSLNLMCHSMGNYVLKYATKPGNSALRKLVFDNVSLVAADANNPEHAEWVQSIPTRNRLFVVINENDGALKWSRRKPGDEQKERLGAHLRNLTASNAYYISVTRNRGVGDEHSYFKGSTVSQNATLKGMFKKMFEGGDAESGLDYRADLNFYHS
;
A
#
# COMPACT_ATOMS: atom_id res chain seq x y z
N ALA A 1 7.07 5.23 -21.25
CA ALA A 1 7.33 4.58 -19.95
C ALA A 1 7.27 3.06 -20.08
N TYR A 2 6.21 2.46 -20.64
CA TYR A 2 6.03 1.00 -20.73
C TYR A 2 7.12 0.30 -21.55
N ALA A 3 7.55 0.88 -22.70
CA ALA A 3 8.61 0.30 -23.53
C ALA A 3 9.94 0.20 -22.78
N LEU A 4 10.27 1.18 -21.94
CA LEU A 4 11.47 1.18 -21.12
C LEU A 4 11.42 0.08 -20.05
N PHE A 5 10.28 -0.11 -19.40
CA PHE A 5 10.10 -1.19 -18.40
C PHE A 5 10.15 -2.57 -19.04
N ASP A 6 9.55 -2.74 -20.22
CA ASP A 6 9.60 -4.00 -20.97
C ASP A 6 11.03 -4.34 -21.42
N GLU A 7 11.82 -3.33 -21.79
CA GLU A 7 13.23 -3.47 -22.14
C GLU A 7 14.09 -3.81 -20.91
N LEU A 8 13.84 -3.18 -19.75
CA LEU A 8 14.56 -3.48 -18.50
C LEU A 8 14.25 -4.89 -18.00
N LEU A 9 13.00 -5.36 -18.12
CA LEU A 9 12.61 -6.71 -17.74
C LEU A 9 13.17 -7.80 -18.68
N ARG A 10 13.51 -7.45 -19.93
CA ARG A 10 14.10 -8.37 -20.90
C ARG A 10 15.63 -8.45 -20.81
N LYS A 11 16.28 -7.42 -20.29
CA LYS A 11 17.71 -7.49 -19.95
C LYS A 11 17.77 -8.30 -18.66
N GLU A 12 18.43 -9.45 -18.70
CA GLU A 12 18.69 -10.34 -17.55
C GLU A 12 19.45 -9.62 -16.43
N CYS A 13 18.78 -8.67 -15.79
CA CYS A 13 19.29 -7.96 -14.64
C CYS A 13 18.51 -8.44 -13.42
N ASP A 14 19.18 -8.76 -12.32
CA ASP A 14 18.60 -8.98 -10.99
C ASP A 14 17.98 -7.67 -10.43
N LEU A 15 17.11 -7.05 -11.22
CA LEU A 15 16.41 -5.83 -10.84
C LEU A 15 15.10 -6.15 -10.14
N SER A 16 14.98 -5.73 -8.88
CA SER A 16 13.70 -5.68 -8.20
C SER A 16 12.93 -4.43 -8.62
N LEU A 17 11.76 -4.61 -9.19
CA LEU A 17 10.87 -3.52 -9.59
C LEU A 17 9.73 -3.41 -8.59
N ASN A 18 9.71 -2.35 -7.81
CA ASN A 18 8.71 -2.14 -6.77
C ASN A 18 7.88 -0.89 -7.04
N LEU A 19 6.59 -0.94 -6.73
CA LEU A 19 5.66 0.17 -6.88
C LEU A 19 5.17 0.63 -5.51
N MET A 20 5.28 1.91 -5.21
CA MET A 20 4.58 2.53 -4.09
C MET A 20 3.57 3.54 -4.60
N CYS A 21 2.32 3.38 -4.17
CA CYS A 21 1.26 4.36 -4.35
C CYS A 21 0.93 5.01 -3.01
N HIS A 22 1.02 6.35 -2.94
CA HIS A 22 0.72 7.12 -1.74
C HIS A 22 -0.53 7.98 -1.93
N SER A 23 -1.38 8.03 -0.92
CA SER A 23 -2.56 8.91 -0.88
C SER A 23 -3.46 8.75 -2.11
N MET A 24 -3.75 9.83 -2.83
CA MET A 24 -4.51 9.83 -4.09
C MET A 24 -3.87 8.98 -5.21
N GLY A 25 -2.58 8.64 -5.13
CA GLY A 25 -1.95 7.72 -6.06
C GLY A 25 -2.62 6.34 -6.07
N ASN A 26 -3.18 5.93 -4.94
CA ASN A 26 -3.96 4.69 -4.84
C ASN A 26 -5.30 4.78 -5.58
N TYR A 27 -5.92 5.94 -5.58
CA TYR A 27 -7.13 6.19 -6.36
C TYR A 27 -6.84 6.10 -7.87
N VAL A 28 -5.73 6.67 -8.33
CA VAL A 28 -5.28 6.54 -9.72
C VAL A 28 -5.02 5.07 -10.07
N LEU A 29 -4.33 4.33 -9.20
CA LEU A 29 -4.07 2.90 -9.40
C LEU A 29 -5.38 2.10 -9.49
N LYS A 30 -6.37 2.35 -8.62
CA LYS A 30 -7.70 1.73 -8.68
C LYS A 30 -8.34 1.86 -10.07
N TYR A 31 -8.25 3.04 -10.68
CA TYR A 31 -8.79 3.26 -12.03
C TYR A 31 -7.96 2.58 -13.12
N ALA A 32 -6.65 2.52 -12.92
CA ALA A 32 -5.75 1.84 -13.86
C ALA A 32 -5.94 0.31 -13.87
N THR A 33 -6.48 -0.29 -12.80
CA THR A 33 -6.77 -1.73 -12.71
C THR A 33 -8.13 -2.12 -13.28
N LYS A 34 -8.97 -1.16 -13.69
CA LYS A 34 -10.30 -1.47 -14.24
C LYS A 34 -10.23 -2.39 -15.47
N PRO A 35 -11.22 -3.28 -15.66
CA PRO A 35 -11.34 -4.09 -16.87
C PRO A 35 -11.27 -3.22 -18.13
N GLY A 36 -10.45 -3.62 -19.09
CA GLY A 36 -10.23 -2.87 -20.34
C GLY A 36 -8.92 -2.06 -20.36
N ASN A 37 -8.30 -1.78 -19.21
CA ASN A 37 -6.98 -1.18 -19.18
C ASN A 37 -5.89 -2.25 -19.19
N SER A 38 -5.39 -2.60 -20.39
CA SER A 38 -4.39 -3.68 -20.56
C SER A 38 -2.99 -3.32 -20.10
N ALA A 39 -2.74 -2.03 -19.82
CA ALA A 39 -1.39 -1.53 -19.57
C ALA A 39 -0.78 -2.10 -18.28
N LEU A 40 -1.53 -2.18 -17.18
CA LEU A 40 -1.05 -2.72 -15.90
C LEU A 40 -0.98 -4.25 -15.87
N ARG A 41 -1.71 -4.95 -16.71
CA ARG A 41 -1.68 -6.42 -16.76
C ARG A 41 -0.36 -6.99 -17.26
N LYS A 42 0.46 -6.16 -17.94
CA LYS A 42 1.78 -6.55 -18.47
C LYS A 42 2.92 -6.21 -17.52
N LEU A 43 2.71 -5.33 -16.54
CA LEU A 43 3.73 -4.93 -15.59
C LEU A 43 3.57 -5.76 -14.33
N VAL A 44 4.58 -6.56 -14.03
CA VAL A 44 4.62 -7.33 -12.80
C VAL A 44 5.70 -6.72 -11.91
N PHE A 45 5.26 -6.09 -10.84
CA PHE A 45 6.14 -5.60 -9.78
C PHE A 45 6.45 -6.73 -8.80
N ASP A 46 7.64 -6.71 -8.21
CA ASP A 46 7.95 -7.63 -7.13
C ASP A 46 7.07 -7.32 -5.92
N ASN A 47 7.15 -6.09 -5.41
CA ASN A 47 6.22 -5.61 -4.40
C ASN A 47 5.39 -4.43 -4.91
N VAL A 48 4.13 -4.39 -4.43
CA VAL A 48 3.27 -3.20 -4.54
C VAL A 48 2.88 -2.76 -3.14
N SER A 49 3.12 -1.48 -2.80
CA SER A 49 2.80 -0.91 -1.50
C SER A 49 1.77 0.21 -1.63
N LEU A 50 0.59 -0.01 -1.06
CA LEU A 50 -0.50 0.96 -0.97
C LEU A 50 -0.38 1.69 0.37
N VAL A 51 0.20 2.89 0.38
CA VAL A 51 0.52 3.63 1.60
C VAL A 51 -0.45 4.78 1.78
N ALA A 52 -1.04 4.91 2.98
CA ALA A 52 -2.01 5.95 3.30
C ALA A 52 -3.08 6.10 2.19
N ALA A 53 -3.68 4.99 1.78
CA ALA A 53 -4.52 4.92 0.58
C ALA A 53 -5.78 5.78 0.71
N ASP A 54 -5.88 6.85 -0.10
CA ASP A 54 -7.07 7.71 -0.23
C ASP A 54 -8.05 7.10 -1.25
N ALA A 55 -8.44 5.86 -0.98
CA ALA A 55 -9.48 5.11 -1.67
C ALA A 55 -10.43 4.53 -0.63
N ASN A 56 -11.67 4.25 -1.02
CA ASN A 56 -12.66 3.71 -0.10
C ASN A 56 -12.25 2.33 0.43
N ASN A 57 -12.41 2.11 1.74
CA ASN A 57 -12.21 0.81 2.38
C ASN A 57 -13.30 -0.20 1.97
N PRO A 58 -14.61 0.12 1.97
CA PRO A 58 -15.60 -0.79 1.40
C PRO A 58 -15.27 -1.15 -0.06
N GLU A 59 -15.42 -2.42 -0.40
CA GLU A 59 -15.23 -2.96 -1.77
C GLU A 59 -13.79 -2.84 -2.30
N HIS A 60 -12.81 -2.53 -1.43
CA HIS A 60 -11.42 -2.40 -1.91
C HIS A 60 -10.85 -3.72 -2.46
N ALA A 61 -11.32 -4.86 -1.95
CA ALA A 61 -10.86 -6.17 -2.40
C ALA A 61 -11.04 -6.37 -3.92
N GLU A 62 -12.10 -5.81 -4.51
CA GLU A 62 -12.38 -5.94 -5.94
C GLU A 62 -11.24 -5.44 -6.84
N TRP A 63 -10.65 -4.28 -6.50
CA TRP A 63 -9.58 -3.73 -7.30
C TRP A 63 -8.19 -4.11 -6.78
N VAL A 64 -8.02 -4.29 -5.47
CA VAL A 64 -6.74 -4.73 -4.88
C VAL A 64 -6.37 -6.11 -5.37
N GLN A 65 -7.32 -7.05 -5.41
CA GLN A 65 -7.09 -8.40 -5.90
C GLN A 65 -6.73 -8.47 -7.40
N SER A 66 -7.04 -7.43 -8.16
CA SER A 66 -6.70 -7.35 -9.58
C SER A 66 -5.27 -6.84 -9.85
N ILE A 67 -4.54 -6.40 -8.82
CA ILE A 67 -3.16 -5.92 -8.97
C ILE A 67 -2.21 -7.11 -9.05
N PRO A 68 -1.51 -7.31 -10.19
CA PRO A 68 -0.54 -8.39 -10.31
C PRO A 68 0.75 -8.04 -9.57
N THR A 69 1.24 -8.97 -8.74
CA THR A 69 2.52 -8.87 -8.05
C THR A 69 3.28 -10.19 -8.16
N ARG A 70 4.61 -10.15 -8.17
CA ARG A 70 5.44 -11.36 -8.12
C ARG A 70 5.62 -11.88 -6.71
N ASN A 71 5.72 -10.97 -5.74
CA ASN A 71 5.96 -11.34 -4.35
C ASN A 71 4.81 -10.87 -3.45
N ARG A 72 4.76 -9.58 -3.09
CA ARG A 72 3.84 -9.08 -2.05
C ARG A 72 3.06 -7.84 -2.48
N LEU A 73 1.82 -7.77 -2.01
CA LEU A 73 1.02 -6.56 -2.03
C LEU A 73 0.77 -6.12 -0.60
N PHE A 74 1.24 -4.94 -0.25
CA PHE A 74 1.09 -4.37 1.08
C PHE A 74 0.05 -3.25 1.10
N VAL A 75 -0.77 -3.21 2.14
CA VAL A 75 -1.64 -2.08 2.47
C VAL A 75 -1.22 -1.55 3.83
N VAL A 76 -0.60 -0.36 3.85
CA VAL A 76 -0.08 0.25 5.08
C VAL A 76 -1.07 1.27 5.61
N ILE A 77 -1.49 1.09 6.87
CA ILE A 77 -2.62 1.78 7.49
C ILE A 77 -2.20 2.53 8.74
N ASN A 78 -2.57 3.81 8.80
CA ASN A 78 -2.52 4.63 10.00
C ASN A 78 -3.93 5.14 10.34
N GLU A 79 -4.59 4.58 11.36
CA GLU A 79 -5.95 5.01 11.76
C GLU A 79 -6.00 6.46 12.25
N ASN A 80 -4.86 7.02 12.62
CA ASN A 80 -4.77 8.41 13.08
C ASN A 80 -4.53 9.42 11.95
N ASP A 81 -4.27 8.98 10.72
CA ASP A 81 -3.95 9.84 9.57
C ASP A 81 -4.91 11.03 9.44
N GLY A 82 -4.38 12.23 9.69
CA GLY A 82 -5.14 13.46 9.70
C GLY A 82 -5.67 13.84 8.32
N ALA A 83 -4.88 13.62 7.26
CA ALA A 83 -5.27 13.96 5.89
C ALA A 83 -6.41 13.07 5.39
N LEU A 84 -6.36 11.77 5.70
CA LEU A 84 -7.41 10.83 5.31
C LEU A 84 -8.72 11.08 6.09
N LYS A 85 -8.63 11.48 7.36
CA LYS A 85 -9.80 11.94 8.13
C LYS A 85 -10.47 13.17 7.50
N TRP A 86 -9.68 14.09 6.94
CA TRP A 86 -10.18 15.23 6.19
C TRP A 86 -10.74 14.83 4.83
N SER A 87 -10.05 13.98 4.09
CA SER A 87 -10.53 13.48 2.79
C SER A 87 -11.91 12.85 2.89
N ARG A 88 -12.20 12.11 3.95
CA ARG A 88 -13.51 11.52 4.24
C ARG A 88 -14.64 12.55 4.39
N ARG A 89 -14.32 13.81 4.73
CA ARG A 89 -15.32 14.88 4.98
C ARG A 89 -15.66 15.70 3.74
N LYS A 90 -15.01 15.47 2.61
CA LYS A 90 -15.32 16.19 1.38
C LYS A 90 -16.73 15.87 0.93
N PRO A 91 -17.52 16.85 0.41
CA PRO A 91 -18.86 16.59 -0.10
C PRO A 91 -18.80 15.69 -1.35
N GLY A 92 -19.74 14.75 -1.46
CA GLY A 92 -19.86 13.81 -2.57
C GLY A 92 -20.34 12.43 -2.12
N ASP A 93 -20.74 11.59 -3.06
CA ASP A 93 -21.35 10.27 -2.81
C ASP A 93 -20.34 9.22 -2.28
N GLU A 94 -19.04 9.49 -2.32
CA GLU A 94 -17.98 8.57 -1.91
C GLU A 94 -17.40 8.89 -0.52
N GLN A 95 -18.25 9.27 0.45
CA GLN A 95 -17.84 9.63 1.82
C GLN A 95 -17.66 8.40 2.72
N LYS A 96 -16.88 7.41 2.29
CA LYS A 96 -16.66 6.18 3.05
C LYS A 96 -15.31 6.22 3.78
N GLU A 97 -15.11 5.33 4.76
CA GLU A 97 -13.80 5.14 5.40
C GLU A 97 -12.71 4.93 4.35
N ARG A 98 -11.56 5.57 4.56
CA ARG A 98 -10.42 5.43 3.67
C ARG A 98 -9.62 4.17 4.02
N LEU A 99 -9.21 3.42 3.01
CA LEU A 99 -8.46 2.18 3.17
C LEU A 99 -7.17 2.37 3.97
N GLY A 100 -6.46 3.49 3.76
CA GLY A 100 -5.24 3.82 4.49
C GLY A 100 -5.43 4.28 5.94
N ALA A 101 -6.69 4.40 6.42
CA ALA A 101 -7.00 4.87 7.78
C ALA A 101 -8.02 3.98 8.53
N HIS A 102 -8.22 2.73 8.10
CA HIS A 102 -9.24 1.88 8.70
C HIS A 102 -8.81 0.41 8.77
N LEU A 103 -8.80 -0.15 10.01
CA LEU A 103 -8.36 -1.53 10.29
C LEU A 103 -9.52 -2.55 10.31
N ARG A 104 -10.64 -2.24 9.67
CA ARG A 104 -11.76 -3.20 9.54
C ARG A 104 -11.99 -3.50 8.08
N ASN A 105 -12.73 -4.59 7.80
CA ASN A 105 -13.08 -5.00 6.45
C ASN A 105 -11.86 -5.22 5.55
N LEU A 106 -10.81 -5.84 6.09
CA LEU A 106 -9.55 -6.14 5.38
C LEU A 106 -9.67 -7.47 4.64
N THR A 107 -10.29 -7.46 3.46
CA THR A 107 -10.83 -8.65 2.78
C THR A 107 -10.11 -9.06 1.49
N ALA A 108 -9.15 -8.28 0.99
CA ALA A 108 -8.38 -8.69 -0.19
C ALA A 108 -7.44 -9.85 0.18
N SER A 109 -7.62 -10.99 -0.48
CA SER A 109 -6.91 -12.24 -0.17
C SER A 109 -5.43 -12.24 -0.58
N ASN A 110 -5.03 -11.34 -1.48
CA ASN A 110 -3.66 -11.19 -1.95
C ASN A 110 -2.90 -10.06 -1.23
N ALA A 111 -3.51 -9.41 -0.23
CA ALA A 111 -2.92 -8.25 0.43
C ALA A 111 -2.45 -8.59 1.86
N TYR A 112 -1.28 -8.07 2.21
CA TYR A 112 -0.74 -8.03 3.56
C TYR A 112 -1.03 -6.65 4.17
N TYR A 113 -1.95 -6.59 5.10
CA TYR A 113 -2.32 -5.35 5.79
C TYR A 113 -1.40 -5.10 6.96
N ILE A 114 -0.78 -3.92 7.03
CA ILE A 114 0.15 -3.57 8.09
C ILE A 114 -0.30 -2.27 8.77
N SER A 115 -0.56 -2.35 10.08
CA SER A 115 -0.87 -1.18 10.89
C SER A 115 0.41 -0.55 11.43
N VAL A 116 0.57 0.74 11.15
CA VAL A 116 1.63 1.58 11.73
C VAL A 116 1.10 2.55 12.79
N THR A 117 -0.17 2.46 13.15
CA THR A 117 -0.91 3.41 14.01
C THR A 117 -0.24 3.63 15.36
N ARG A 118 0.35 2.57 15.95
CA ARG A 118 0.98 2.62 17.28
C ARG A 118 2.47 2.88 17.25
N ASN A 119 3.05 3.04 16.07
CA ASN A 119 4.47 3.28 15.95
C ASN A 119 4.85 4.66 16.47
N ARG A 120 5.95 4.70 17.25
CA ARG A 120 6.49 5.94 17.78
C ARG A 120 6.82 6.93 16.65
N GLY A 121 6.31 8.12 16.75
CA GLY A 121 6.54 9.21 15.80
C GLY A 121 5.60 9.22 14.60
N VAL A 122 4.69 8.24 14.45
CA VAL A 122 3.69 8.23 13.38
C VAL A 122 2.56 9.21 13.69
N GLY A 123 1.94 9.14 14.87
CA GLY A 123 0.87 10.04 15.24
C GLY A 123 -0.21 10.18 14.16
N ASP A 124 -0.51 11.42 13.77
CA ASP A 124 -1.45 11.77 12.70
C ASP A 124 -0.79 12.02 11.33
N GLU A 125 0.50 11.68 11.22
CA GLU A 125 1.29 11.86 10.00
C GLU A 125 0.72 11.07 8.82
N HIS A 126 0.62 11.77 7.68
CA HIS A 126 0.19 11.20 6.40
C HIS A 126 1.36 10.62 5.59
N SER A 127 2.55 11.19 5.76
CA SER A 127 3.77 10.80 5.01
C SER A 127 4.76 10.05 5.90
N TYR A 128 4.28 9.14 6.74
CA TYR A 128 5.06 8.39 7.73
C TYR A 128 6.13 7.45 7.14
N PHE A 129 6.21 7.32 5.83
CA PHE A 129 7.24 6.54 5.11
C PHE A 129 8.53 7.34 4.83
N LYS A 130 8.62 8.61 5.23
CA LYS A 130 9.77 9.48 4.97
C LYS A 130 10.11 10.38 6.16
N GLY A 131 11.21 11.12 6.03
CA GLY A 131 11.64 12.12 7.01
C GLY A 131 12.05 11.53 8.36
N SER A 132 11.86 12.32 9.41
CA SER A 132 12.24 11.95 10.79
C SER A 132 11.43 10.76 11.31
N THR A 133 10.17 10.63 10.92
CA THR A 133 9.29 9.54 11.33
C THR A 133 9.91 8.18 11.03
N VAL A 134 10.36 7.97 9.79
CA VAL A 134 10.98 6.70 9.40
C VAL A 134 12.45 6.62 9.85
N SER A 135 13.22 7.71 9.81
CA SER A 135 14.64 7.65 10.14
C SER A 135 14.91 7.40 11.63
N GLN A 136 14.00 7.81 12.51
CA GLN A 136 14.11 7.63 13.95
C GLN A 136 13.37 6.38 14.49
N ASN A 137 12.70 5.64 13.61
CA ASN A 137 11.97 4.42 13.97
C ASN A 137 12.55 3.22 13.21
N ALA A 138 13.33 2.39 13.92
CA ALA A 138 14.02 1.25 13.31
C ALA A 138 13.06 0.22 12.69
N THR A 139 11.90 0.00 13.31
CA THR A 139 10.87 -0.92 12.81
C THR A 139 10.29 -0.43 11.49
N LEU A 140 9.85 0.84 11.43
CA LEU A 140 9.34 1.43 10.19
C LEU A 140 10.40 1.47 9.10
N LYS A 141 11.63 1.84 9.45
CA LYS A 141 12.75 1.87 8.51
C LYS A 141 13.02 0.49 7.92
N GLY A 142 13.08 -0.54 8.76
CA GLY A 142 13.27 -1.93 8.33
C GLY A 142 12.14 -2.44 7.45
N MET A 143 10.89 -2.17 7.84
CA MET A 143 9.69 -2.54 7.08
C MET A 143 9.66 -1.89 5.69
N PHE A 144 9.83 -0.57 5.59
CA PHE A 144 9.83 0.11 4.29
C PHE A 144 11.03 -0.27 3.43
N LYS A 145 12.21 -0.52 4.04
CA LYS A 145 13.36 -1.04 3.32
C LYS A 145 13.03 -2.36 2.62
N LYS A 146 12.45 -3.34 3.36
CA LYS A 146 12.01 -4.61 2.77
C LYS A 146 10.99 -4.42 1.65
N MET A 147 10.00 -3.51 1.82
CA MET A 147 9.02 -3.21 0.76
C MET A 147 9.68 -2.72 -0.52
N PHE A 148 10.69 -1.84 -0.40
CA PHE A 148 11.37 -1.23 -1.55
C PHE A 148 12.44 -2.12 -2.18
N GLU A 149 12.90 -3.14 -1.47
CA GLU A 149 13.87 -4.13 -1.96
C GLU A 149 13.22 -5.43 -2.45
N GLY A 150 11.88 -5.48 -2.54
CA GLY A 150 11.15 -6.66 -3.00
C GLY A 150 11.04 -7.78 -1.95
N GLY A 151 11.33 -7.47 -0.68
CA GLY A 151 11.31 -8.44 0.42
C GLY A 151 9.96 -8.55 1.14
N ASP A 152 9.89 -9.45 2.12
CA ASP A 152 8.71 -9.78 2.92
C ASP A 152 8.65 -8.87 4.14
N ALA A 153 8.00 -7.70 3.98
CA ALA A 153 7.98 -6.66 5.01
C ALA A 153 7.14 -7.04 6.25
N GLU A 154 6.21 -7.97 6.11
CA GLU A 154 5.40 -8.52 7.20
C GLU A 154 6.19 -9.50 8.07
N SER A 155 7.31 -10.03 7.57
CA SER A 155 8.12 -11.02 8.28
C SER A 155 8.72 -10.45 9.57
N GLY A 156 8.34 -11.05 10.70
CA GLY A 156 8.75 -10.62 12.05
C GLY A 156 7.80 -9.61 12.70
N LEU A 157 6.66 -9.30 12.07
CA LEU A 157 5.60 -8.50 12.67
C LEU A 157 4.54 -9.39 13.35
N ASP A 158 3.86 -8.85 14.37
CA ASP A 158 2.81 -9.55 15.09
C ASP A 158 1.51 -9.59 14.29
N TYR A 159 1.07 -10.79 13.91
CA TYR A 159 -0.16 -10.99 13.16
C TYR A 159 -1.40 -11.09 14.05
N ARG A 160 -2.41 -10.31 13.76
CA ARG A 160 -3.72 -10.32 14.40
C ARG A 160 -4.71 -11.04 13.48
N ALA A 161 -4.88 -12.35 13.72
CA ALA A 161 -5.73 -13.20 12.88
C ALA A 161 -7.22 -12.83 12.95
N ASP A 162 -7.69 -12.30 14.08
CA ASP A 162 -9.06 -11.84 14.28
C ASP A 162 -9.45 -10.63 13.45
N LEU A 163 -8.48 -9.82 13.01
CA LEU A 163 -8.66 -8.59 12.27
C LEU A 163 -7.91 -8.56 10.93
N ASN A 164 -7.17 -9.62 10.61
CA ASN A 164 -6.41 -9.80 9.38
C ASN A 164 -5.38 -8.69 9.11
N PHE A 165 -4.58 -8.33 10.10
CA PHE A 165 -3.47 -7.39 9.88
C PHE A 165 -2.25 -7.67 10.77
N TYR A 166 -1.10 -7.11 10.38
CA TYR A 166 0.16 -7.14 11.11
C TYR A 166 0.37 -5.82 11.86
N HIS A 167 0.91 -5.90 13.08
CA HIS A 167 1.43 -4.75 13.80
C HIS A 167 2.91 -4.58 13.52
N SER A 168 3.30 -3.39 13.11
CA SER A 168 4.71 -2.99 12.99
C SER A 168 5.18 -2.22 14.21
#